data_aeae29c137e0c3a391fc3e4d25b80fe0
#
_entry.id   aeae29c137e0c3a391fc3e4d25b80fe0
#
_cell.length_a   1.000
_cell.length_b   1.000
_cell.length_c   1.000
_cell.angle_alpha   90.00
_cell.angle_beta   90.00
_cell.angle_gamma   90.00
#
_symmetry.space_group_name_H-M   'P 1'
#
loop_
_entity.id
_entity.type
_entity.pdbx_description
1 polymer ?
#
loop_
_entity_poly.entity_id
_entity_poly.type
_entity_poly.pdbx_seq_one_letter_code
_entity_poly.pdbx_strand_id
1 'polypeptide(L)'
;MADGEVFVIDRVVPRPGCARRFVETYLAEYAPGARDRGMTLRDILVSPPIWSEDLSNTVTITWTLPSAQAWWEMTWKGRLDPALGEWWSRIGELVQERSRSFAAAAHDVDGLCDV
;
A
#
# COMPACT_ATOMS: atom_id res chain seq x y z
N MET A 1 1.69 -0.45 -26.60
CA MET A 1 0.83 0.22 -25.60
C MET A 1 1.62 0.46 -24.36
N ALA A 2 1.74 1.69 -24.02
CA ALA A 2 2.56 2.07 -22.88
C ALA A 2 1.82 2.00 -21.53
N ASP A 3 0.58 1.59 -21.53
CA ASP A 3 -0.28 1.73 -20.37
C ASP A 3 -0.37 0.45 -19.54
N GLY A 4 0.79 -0.04 -19.15
CA GLY A 4 0.85 -1.16 -18.24
C GLY A 4 0.40 -0.77 -16.84
N GLU A 5 -0.26 -1.70 -16.18
CA GLU A 5 -0.70 -1.54 -14.80
C GLU A 5 0.50 -1.42 -13.85
N VAL A 6 0.42 -0.50 -12.91
CA VAL A 6 1.45 -0.32 -11.90
C VAL A 6 0.91 -0.83 -10.56
N PHE A 7 1.72 -1.62 -9.87
CA PHE A 7 1.39 -2.16 -8.56
C PHE A 7 2.13 -1.38 -7.49
N VAL A 8 1.41 -1.02 -6.43
CA VAL A 8 2.00 -0.42 -5.24
C VAL A 8 1.86 -1.44 -4.13
N ILE A 9 2.97 -1.87 -3.59
CA ILE A 9 3.01 -2.95 -2.62
C ILE A 9 3.51 -2.41 -1.29
N ASP A 10 2.63 -2.41 -0.29
CA ASP A 10 2.98 -2.06 1.08
C ASP A 10 3.21 -3.34 1.86
N ARG A 11 4.39 -3.45 2.45
CA ARG A 11 4.70 -4.55 3.35
C ARG A 11 4.82 -3.96 4.75
N VAL A 12 3.97 -4.44 5.64
CA VAL A 12 3.89 -3.92 7.00
C VAL A 12 4.04 -5.07 7.99
N VAL A 13 4.87 -4.87 9.00
CA VAL A 13 4.99 -5.80 10.11
C VAL A 13 4.42 -5.09 11.34
N PRO A 14 3.16 -5.35 11.68
CA PRO A 14 2.58 -4.78 12.90
C PRO A 14 3.26 -5.37 14.14
N ARG A 15 3.17 -4.68 15.24
CA ARG A 15 3.68 -5.23 16.51
C ARG A 15 2.91 -6.48 16.87
N PRO A 16 3.49 -7.38 17.67
CA PRO A 16 2.79 -8.61 18.08
C PRO A 16 1.38 -8.32 18.59
N GLY A 17 0.41 -9.09 18.10
CA GLY A 17 -0.98 -8.95 18.49
C GLY A 17 -1.74 -7.80 17.84
N CYS A 18 -1.09 -6.99 17.01
CA CYS A 18 -1.71 -5.78 16.44
C CYS A 18 -2.13 -5.88 14.98
N ALA A 19 -1.91 -7.02 14.33
CA ALA A 19 -2.15 -7.12 12.88
C ALA A 19 -3.61 -6.91 12.49
N ARG A 20 -4.54 -7.53 13.20
CA ARG A 20 -5.97 -7.37 12.90
C ARG A 20 -6.39 -5.91 13.05
N ARG A 21 -5.99 -5.28 14.13
CA ARG A 21 -6.30 -3.88 14.38
C ARG A 21 -5.70 -2.98 13.31
N PHE A 22 -4.47 -3.27 12.90
CA PHE A 22 -3.84 -2.51 11.82
C PHE A 22 -4.63 -2.62 10.52
N VAL A 23 -5.01 -3.83 10.12
CA VAL A 23 -5.77 -4.04 8.87
C VAL A 23 -7.12 -3.32 8.93
N GLU A 24 -7.84 -3.44 10.03
CA GLU A 24 -9.13 -2.78 10.20
C GLU A 24 -9.00 -1.25 10.10
N THR A 25 -7.99 -0.70 10.77
CA THR A 25 -7.73 0.74 10.76
C THR A 25 -7.31 1.22 9.37
N TYR A 26 -6.45 0.43 8.71
CA TYR A 26 -6.00 0.74 7.35
C TYR A 26 -7.18 0.81 6.38
N LEU A 27 -8.08 -0.16 6.44
CA LEU A 27 -9.25 -0.20 5.56
C LEU A 27 -10.22 0.95 5.87
N ALA A 28 -10.39 1.31 7.13
CA ALA A 28 -11.32 2.36 7.53
C ALA A 28 -10.78 3.76 7.28
N GLU A 29 -9.49 3.97 7.49
CA GLU A 29 -8.91 5.32 7.51
C GLU A 29 -7.99 5.64 6.35
N TYR A 30 -7.20 4.68 5.88
CA TYR A 30 -6.26 4.92 4.79
C TYR A 30 -6.87 4.64 3.41
N ALA A 31 -7.59 3.55 3.27
CA ALA A 31 -8.10 3.11 1.98
C ALA A 31 -8.99 4.13 1.25
N PRO A 32 -9.89 4.86 1.94
CA PRO A 32 -10.72 5.85 1.23
C PRO A 32 -9.88 6.91 0.50
N GLY A 33 -8.87 7.45 1.16
CA GLY A 33 -7.99 8.45 0.54
C GLY A 33 -7.18 7.88 -0.61
N ALA A 34 -6.72 6.63 -0.49
CA ALA A 34 -6.00 5.97 -1.55
C ALA A 34 -6.88 5.79 -2.80
N ARG A 35 -8.13 5.41 -2.60
CA ARG A 35 -9.10 5.30 -3.70
C ARG A 35 -9.35 6.65 -4.37
N ASP A 36 -9.44 7.71 -3.58
CA ASP A 36 -9.61 9.07 -4.11
C ASP A 36 -8.42 9.51 -4.95
N ARG A 37 -7.24 8.96 -4.68
CA ARG A 37 -6.03 9.24 -5.48
C ARG A 37 -5.90 8.32 -6.70
N GLY A 38 -6.89 7.50 -6.97
CA GLY A 38 -6.93 6.65 -8.15
C GLY A 38 -6.42 5.23 -7.96
N MET A 39 -6.16 4.82 -6.72
CA MET A 39 -5.67 3.48 -6.42
C MET A 39 -6.83 2.50 -6.27
N THR A 40 -6.63 1.28 -6.77
CA THR A 40 -7.60 0.20 -6.60
C THR A 40 -6.97 -0.86 -5.70
N LEU A 41 -7.64 -1.20 -4.61
CA LEU A 41 -7.15 -2.24 -3.72
C LEU A 41 -7.34 -3.61 -4.36
N ARG A 42 -6.24 -4.33 -4.54
CA ARG A 42 -6.26 -5.66 -5.12
C ARG A 42 -6.46 -6.72 -4.06
N ASP A 43 -5.61 -6.70 -3.02
CA ASP A 43 -5.71 -7.67 -1.93
C ASP A 43 -4.92 -7.19 -0.71
N ILE A 44 -5.21 -7.83 0.42
CA ILE A 44 -4.43 -7.70 1.64
C ILE A 44 -4.16 -9.13 2.10
N LEU A 45 -2.89 -9.51 2.11
CA LEU A 45 -2.47 -10.84 2.51
C LEU A 45 -1.84 -10.79 3.89
N VAL A 46 -2.15 -11.75 4.72
CA VAL A 46 -1.62 -11.84 6.09
C VAL A 46 -0.83 -13.14 6.23
N SER A 47 0.41 -13.06 6.66
CA SER A 47 1.29 -14.21 6.83
C SER A 47 1.87 -14.22 8.25
N PRO A 48 1.80 -15.32 8.98
CA PRO A 48 1.01 -16.51 8.68
C PRO A 48 -0.49 -16.20 8.64
N PRO A 49 -1.33 -17.03 8.02
CA PRO A 49 -2.75 -16.71 7.82
C PRO A 49 -3.60 -16.92 9.09
N ILE A 50 -3.14 -16.37 10.17
CA ILE A 50 -3.83 -16.36 11.46
C ILE A 50 -3.55 -15.03 12.14
N TRP A 51 -4.45 -14.57 12.98
CA TRP A 51 -4.19 -13.39 13.80
C TRP A 51 -3.41 -13.82 15.04
N SER A 52 -2.10 -13.62 14.99
CA SER A 52 -1.24 -14.00 16.10
C SER A 52 -1.34 -12.98 17.24
N GLU A 53 -1.41 -13.47 18.47
CA GLU A 53 -1.40 -12.59 19.64
C GLU A 53 0.03 -12.35 20.17
N ASP A 54 0.89 -13.33 19.99
CA ASP A 54 2.23 -13.30 20.58
C ASP A 54 3.34 -12.98 19.58
N LEU A 55 3.08 -13.18 18.31
CA LEU A 55 4.07 -12.99 17.25
C LEU A 55 3.58 -11.94 16.27
N SER A 56 4.53 -11.36 15.56
CA SER A 56 4.20 -10.41 14.48
C SER A 56 3.72 -11.15 13.25
N ASN A 57 2.70 -10.61 12.60
CA ASN A 57 2.32 -11.03 11.26
C ASN A 57 3.04 -10.14 10.26
N THR A 58 3.13 -10.60 9.00
CA THR A 58 3.51 -9.73 7.88
C THR A 58 2.25 -9.47 7.07
N VAL A 59 1.91 -8.21 6.86
CA VAL A 59 0.76 -7.80 6.07
C VAL A 59 1.26 -7.24 4.74
N THR A 60 0.84 -7.83 3.64
CA THR A 60 1.21 -7.37 2.30
C THR A 60 -0.04 -6.83 1.61
N ILE A 61 -0.01 -5.55 1.28
CA ILE A 61 -1.16 -4.84 0.71
C ILE A 61 -0.80 -4.43 -0.70
N THR A 62 -1.59 -4.87 -1.67
CA THR A 62 -1.33 -4.56 -3.07
C THR A 62 -2.43 -3.66 -3.62
N TRP A 63 -2.01 -2.51 -4.12
CA TRP A 63 -2.83 -1.57 -4.85
C TRP A 63 -2.44 -1.58 -6.31
N THR A 64 -3.36 -1.23 -7.18
CA THR A 64 -3.06 -1.10 -8.62
C THR A 64 -3.47 0.27 -9.14
N LEU A 65 -2.76 0.70 -10.17
CA LEU A 65 -3.06 1.91 -10.93
C LEU A 65 -3.00 1.55 -12.42
N PRO A 66 -3.86 2.12 -13.25
CA PRO A 66 -3.97 1.68 -14.64
C PRO A 66 -2.81 2.07 -15.53
N SER A 67 -1.94 2.99 -15.10
CA SER A 67 -0.85 3.49 -15.94
C SER A 67 0.22 4.17 -15.12
N ALA A 68 1.37 4.40 -15.74
CA ALA A 68 2.44 5.19 -15.12
C ALA A 68 1.99 6.62 -14.81
N GLN A 69 1.18 7.20 -15.69
CA GLN A 69 0.66 8.54 -15.47
C GLN A 69 -0.24 8.59 -14.23
N ALA A 70 -1.11 7.60 -14.07
CA ALA A 70 -1.97 7.50 -12.88
C ALA A 70 -1.14 7.38 -11.61
N TRP A 71 -0.01 6.64 -11.67
CA TRP A 71 0.92 6.53 -10.55
C TRP A 71 1.55 7.88 -10.21
N TRP A 72 1.97 8.65 -11.21
CA TRP A 72 2.54 9.98 -10.98
C TRP A 72 1.52 10.92 -10.35
N GLU A 73 0.29 10.90 -10.83
CA GLU A 73 -0.79 11.72 -10.27
C GLU A 73 -1.08 11.36 -8.83
N MET A 74 -1.13 10.08 -8.52
CA MET A 74 -1.34 9.58 -7.16
C MET A 74 -0.22 10.04 -6.24
N THR A 75 1.02 9.87 -6.68
CA THR A 75 2.20 10.25 -5.90
C THR A 75 2.20 11.75 -5.60
N TRP A 76 1.87 12.54 -6.61
CA TRP A 76 1.84 13.99 -6.48
C TRP A 76 0.75 14.44 -5.49
N LYS A 77 -0.44 13.88 -5.61
CA LYS A 77 -1.54 14.16 -4.68
C LYS A 77 -1.17 13.77 -3.25
N GLY A 78 -0.51 12.63 -3.09
CA GLY A 78 -0.09 12.16 -1.78
C GLY A 78 0.92 13.10 -1.12
N ARG A 79 1.87 13.63 -1.90
CA ARG A 79 2.86 14.58 -1.37
C ARG A 79 2.23 15.88 -0.88
N LEU A 80 1.13 16.28 -1.48
CA LEU A 80 0.44 17.52 -1.14
C LEU A 80 -0.56 17.36 0.00
N ASP A 81 -0.77 16.12 0.46
CA ASP A 81 -1.73 15.84 1.52
C ASP A 81 -1.04 15.64 2.86
N PRO A 82 -1.08 16.64 3.76
CA PRO A 82 -0.43 16.50 5.07
C PRO A 82 -1.08 15.44 5.96
N ALA A 83 -2.35 15.13 5.73
CA ALA A 83 -3.06 14.12 6.51
C ALA A 83 -2.44 12.73 6.36
N LEU A 84 -1.80 12.47 5.22
CA LEU A 84 -1.19 11.18 4.93
C LEU A 84 -0.03 10.88 5.88
N GLY A 85 0.90 11.83 6.01
CA GLY A 85 2.02 11.70 6.92
C GLY A 85 1.58 11.64 8.38
N GLU A 86 0.58 12.43 8.73
CA GLU A 86 0.02 12.44 10.08
C GLU A 86 -0.60 11.08 10.42
N TRP A 87 -1.30 10.49 9.47
CA TRP A 87 -1.89 9.17 9.67
C TRP A 87 -0.83 8.11 9.94
N TRP A 88 0.23 8.08 9.11
CA TRP A 88 1.32 7.11 9.31
C TRP A 88 2.05 7.33 10.62
N SER A 89 2.21 8.59 11.05
CA SER A 89 2.82 8.90 12.34
C SER A 89 1.97 8.38 13.50
N ARG A 90 0.65 8.57 13.40
CA ARG A 90 -0.27 8.11 14.43
C ARG A 90 -0.34 6.59 14.51
N ILE A 91 -0.42 5.92 13.35
CA ILE A 91 -0.52 4.46 13.30
C ILE A 91 0.80 3.78 13.63
N GLY A 92 1.89 4.52 13.66
CA GLY A 92 3.22 3.99 13.95
C GLY A 92 3.31 3.23 15.27
N GLU A 93 2.41 3.53 16.22
CA GLU A 93 2.35 2.78 17.48
C GLU A 93 2.00 1.30 17.26
N LEU A 94 1.31 0.98 16.18
CA LEU A 94 0.91 -0.39 15.86
C LEU A 94 1.90 -1.09 14.94
N VAL A 95 2.90 -0.36 14.42
CA VAL A 95 3.77 -0.84 13.34
C VAL A 95 5.21 -0.94 13.80
N GLN A 96 5.83 -2.10 13.56
CA GLN A 96 7.21 -2.37 13.87
C GLN A 96 8.12 -2.05 12.68
N GLU A 97 7.69 -2.40 11.47
CA GLU A 97 8.39 -2.12 10.21
C GLU A 97 7.39 -1.88 9.11
N ARG A 98 7.75 -1.06 8.15
CA ARG A 98 6.98 -0.94 6.90
C ARG A 98 7.88 -0.55 5.74
N SER A 99 7.50 -1.00 4.56
CA SER A 99 8.17 -0.59 3.33
C SER A 99 7.14 -0.50 2.21
N ARG A 100 7.45 0.28 1.21
CA ARG A 100 6.61 0.39 0.01
C ARG A 100 7.51 0.17 -1.21
N SER A 101 7.01 -0.62 -2.16
CA SER A 101 7.70 -0.85 -3.42
C SER A 101 6.71 -0.71 -4.56
N PHE A 102 7.25 -0.59 -5.76
CA PHE A 102 6.48 -0.47 -6.98
C PHE A 102 6.86 -1.60 -7.90
N ALA A 103 5.90 -2.11 -8.64
CA ALA A 103 6.15 -3.22 -9.55
C ALA A 103 5.26 -3.09 -10.78
N ALA A 104 5.65 -3.77 -11.84
CA ALA A 104 4.83 -3.93 -13.02
C ALA A 104 5.04 -5.34 -13.53
N ALA A 105 4.15 -5.82 -14.37
CA ALA A 105 4.35 -7.11 -15.02
C ALA A 105 5.61 -7.02 -15.88
N ALA A 106 6.40 -8.09 -15.92
CA ALA A 106 7.67 -8.09 -16.63
C ALA A 106 7.52 -7.65 -18.10
N HIS A 107 6.42 -8.05 -18.74
CA HIS A 107 6.18 -7.70 -20.14
C HIS A 107 5.80 -6.22 -20.35
N ASP A 108 5.49 -5.49 -19.27
CA ASP A 108 5.14 -4.07 -19.34
C ASP A 108 6.31 -3.14 -19.01
N VAL A 109 7.38 -3.68 -18.45
CA VAL A 109 8.49 -2.85 -17.95
C VAL A 109 9.12 -1.99 -19.05
N ASP A 110 9.36 -2.56 -20.21
CA ASP A 110 9.98 -1.82 -21.32
C ASP A 110 9.11 -0.63 -21.75
N GLY A 111 7.79 -0.83 -21.84
CA GLY A 111 6.88 0.25 -22.18
C GLY A 111 6.80 1.34 -21.13
N LEU A 112 6.92 0.98 -19.86
CA LEU A 112 6.92 1.95 -18.76
C LEU A 112 8.21 2.76 -18.71
N CYS A 113 9.32 2.16 -19.13
CA CYS A 113 10.62 2.83 -19.16
C CYS A 113 10.77 3.76 -20.36
N ASP A 114 9.97 3.57 -21.39
CA ASP A 114 10.02 4.32 -22.66
C ASP A 114 9.20 5.61 -22.57
N VAL A 115 9.54 6.46 -21.65
CA VAL A 115 8.76 7.69 -21.42
C VAL A 115 9.55 8.91 -21.80
#